data_01c767284f16bd877b383516480b1fd0
#
_entry.id   01c767284f16bd877b383516480b1fd0
#
_cell.length_a   1.000
_cell.length_b   1.000
_cell.length_c   1.000
_cell.angle_alpha   90.00
_cell.angle_beta   90.00
_cell.angle_gamma   90.00
#
_symmetry.space_group_name_H-M   'P 1'
#
loop_
_entity.id
_entity.type
_entity.pdbx_description
1 polymer ?
#
loop_
_entity_poly.entity_id
_entity_poly.type
_entity_poly.pdbx_seq_one_letter_code
_entity_poly.pdbx_strand_id
1 'polypeptide(L)'
;MSLREEGGFCVAVLEGRNLTKTFRQGKLEVPVLHGVSLAVERGEVVALEGPSGSGKTTLLCILGCLLTPTTGRIVIDGQVITAGRPERLRDVRRRSIGFVFQQFNLFASLTASENVQYALNLKGWRGLKARRESDRVLDAVGLGDRKDFRPRDLSGGQRQRIAVARALAGPASVILADEPTGNLDSESGKIVLALFREMARTESRGLLIVTHDPLVRSVADRVMTIRDGRLTHGEA
;
A
#
# COMPACT_ATOMS: atom_id res chain seq x y z
N MET A 1 17.36 -29.52 -2.57
CA MET A 1 17.22 -30.49 -1.48
C MET A 1 16.40 -29.80 -0.39
N SER A 2 15.26 -30.38 -0.14
CA SER A 2 14.15 -29.87 0.67
C SER A 2 14.54 -29.70 2.15
N LEU A 3 14.26 -28.56 2.76
CA LEU A 3 14.15 -28.40 4.20
C LEU A 3 13.26 -27.17 4.48
N ARG A 4 11.96 -27.38 4.54
CA ARG A 4 10.97 -26.57 5.29
C ARG A 4 9.64 -27.34 5.30
N GLU A 5 9.60 -28.35 6.14
CA GLU A 5 8.35 -28.91 6.66
C GLU A 5 8.27 -28.53 8.14
N GLU A 6 7.07 -28.08 8.52
CA GLU A 6 6.54 -27.80 9.86
C GLU A 6 6.41 -26.29 10.18
N GLY A 7 5.26 -25.73 9.82
CA GLY A 7 4.79 -24.42 10.24
C GLY A 7 3.80 -23.88 9.20
N GLY A 8 2.55 -23.67 9.60
CA GLY A 8 1.39 -23.29 8.80
C GLY A 8 1.71 -22.56 7.49
N PHE A 9 1.13 -23.02 6.39
CA PHE A 9 1.31 -22.42 5.06
C PHE A 9 0.88 -20.94 5.07
N CYS A 10 1.83 -20.03 5.28
CA CYS A 10 1.60 -18.62 5.02
C CYS A 10 1.46 -18.44 3.50
N VAL A 11 0.26 -18.17 3.05
CA VAL A 11 -0.04 -17.97 1.63
C VAL A 11 0.26 -16.52 1.28
N ALA A 12 1.16 -16.32 0.32
CA ALA A 12 1.46 -14.99 -0.20
C ALA A 12 0.20 -14.36 -0.78
N VAL A 13 -0.17 -13.18 -0.27
CA VAL A 13 -1.30 -12.38 -0.75
C VAL A 13 -0.91 -11.49 -1.92
N LEU A 14 0.37 -11.13 -2.00
CA LEU A 14 0.95 -10.33 -3.07
C LEU A 14 2.30 -10.92 -3.47
N GLU A 15 2.52 -11.12 -4.77
CA GLU A 15 3.81 -11.49 -5.30
C GLU A 15 4.16 -10.66 -6.54
N GLY A 16 5.41 -10.25 -6.63
CA GLY A 16 6.05 -9.79 -7.84
C GLY A 16 7.10 -10.82 -8.28
N ARG A 17 7.07 -11.26 -9.53
CA ARG A 17 8.01 -12.27 -10.05
C ARG A 17 8.75 -11.73 -11.26
N ASN A 18 10.08 -11.59 -11.13
CA ASN A 18 11.00 -11.11 -12.18
C ASN A 18 10.54 -9.80 -12.84
N LEU A 19 10.12 -8.83 -12.02
CA LEU A 19 9.60 -7.56 -12.49
C LEU A 19 10.74 -6.70 -13.05
N THR A 20 10.59 -6.27 -14.31
CA THR A 20 11.44 -5.24 -14.91
C THR A 20 10.61 -4.01 -15.26
N LYS A 21 11.25 -2.86 -15.28
CA LYS A 21 10.65 -1.63 -15.79
C LYS A 21 11.66 -0.77 -16.51
N THR A 22 11.39 -0.50 -17.76
CA THR A 22 12.12 0.49 -18.58
C THR A 22 11.12 1.56 -19.03
N PHE A 23 11.46 2.82 -18.78
CA PHE A 23 10.70 3.95 -19.31
C PHE A 23 11.32 4.38 -20.64
N ARG A 24 10.47 4.89 -21.55
CA ARG A 24 10.89 5.45 -22.83
C ARG A 24 10.62 6.94 -22.86
N GLN A 25 11.64 7.73 -23.10
CA GLN A 25 11.57 9.17 -23.31
C GLN A 25 12.12 9.47 -24.73
N GLY A 26 11.23 9.46 -25.72
CA GLY A 26 11.64 9.53 -27.12
C GLY A 26 12.48 8.31 -27.51
N LYS A 27 13.77 8.53 -27.87
CA LYS A 27 14.73 7.46 -28.21
C LYS A 27 15.52 6.93 -27.02
N LEU A 28 15.42 7.58 -25.85
CA LEU A 28 16.14 7.17 -24.64
C LEU A 28 15.35 6.11 -23.89
N GLU A 29 16.01 5.01 -23.55
CA GLU A 29 15.49 3.98 -22.65
C GLU A 29 16.13 4.14 -21.27
N VAL A 30 15.30 4.25 -20.24
CA VAL A 30 15.73 4.40 -18.84
C VAL A 30 15.25 3.18 -18.06
N PRO A 31 16.12 2.17 -17.86
CA PRO A 31 15.80 1.01 -17.03
C PRO A 31 15.77 1.44 -15.55
N VAL A 32 14.72 1.03 -14.83
CA VAL A 32 14.51 1.39 -13.40
C VAL A 32 14.40 0.15 -12.51
N LEU A 33 13.84 -0.96 -13.01
CA LEU A 33 13.79 -2.23 -12.26
C LEU A 33 14.42 -3.34 -13.07
N HIS A 34 15.19 -4.20 -12.39
CA HIS A 34 16.06 -5.22 -12.99
C HIS A 34 15.77 -6.63 -12.46
N GLY A 35 14.58 -7.18 -12.75
CA GLY A 35 14.22 -8.54 -12.38
C GLY A 35 13.87 -8.69 -10.89
N VAL A 36 13.15 -7.73 -10.33
CA VAL A 36 12.76 -7.71 -8.92
C VAL A 36 11.73 -8.81 -8.65
N SER A 37 11.99 -9.62 -7.60
CA SER A 37 11.04 -10.62 -7.11
C SER A 37 10.85 -10.47 -5.60
N LEU A 38 9.60 -10.40 -5.16
CA LEU A 38 9.23 -10.33 -3.75
C LEU A 38 7.86 -10.96 -3.51
N ALA A 39 7.61 -11.33 -2.28
CA ALA A 39 6.30 -11.75 -1.81
C ALA A 39 5.96 -11.06 -0.48
N VAL A 40 4.67 -10.85 -0.25
CA VAL A 40 4.10 -10.41 1.03
C VAL A 40 3.05 -11.44 1.43
N GLU A 41 3.16 -11.95 2.63
CA GLU A 41 2.27 -12.98 3.16
C GLU A 41 1.03 -12.34 3.81
N ARG A 42 -0.01 -13.15 4.03
CA ARG A 42 -1.17 -12.69 4.80
C ARG A 42 -0.76 -12.42 6.24
N GLY A 43 -1.15 -11.27 6.78
CA GLY A 43 -0.78 -10.87 8.14
C GLY A 43 0.63 -10.32 8.28
N GLU A 44 1.41 -10.27 7.20
CA GLU A 44 2.78 -9.77 7.19
C GLU A 44 2.84 -8.26 6.92
N VAL A 45 3.72 -7.58 7.63
CA VAL A 45 4.14 -6.19 7.36
C VAL A 45 5.57 -6.20 6.84
N VAL A 46 5.76 -5.85 5.59
CA VAL A 46 7.07 -5.74 4.94
C VAL A 46 7.44 -4.27 4.77
N ALA A 47 8.60 -3.87 5.26
CA ALA A 47 9.20 -2.57 4.97
C ALA A 47 10.12 -2.67 3.74
N LEU A 48 10.01 -1.75 2.81
CA LEU A 48 10.89 -1.61 1.66
C LEU A 48 11.66 -0.29 1.76
N GLU A 49 12.95 -0.40 1.98
CA GLU A 49 13.87 0.73 2.14
C GLU A 49 14.79 0.87 0.93
N GLY A 50 15.47 2.01 0.85
CA GLY A 50 16.50 2.27 -0.15
C GLY A 50 16.65 3.76 -0.45
N PRO A 51 17.73 4.17 -1.13
CA PRO A 51 17.98 5.57 -1.45
C PRO A 51 16.93 6.15 -2.40
N SER A 52 16.86 7.48 -2.48
CA SER A 52 16.01 8.16 -3.47
C SER A 52 16.41 7.72 -4.89
N GLY A 53 15.43 7.52 -5.77
CA GLY A 53 15.68 7.07 -7.15
C GLY A 53 15.93 5.57 -7.30
N SER A 54 15.98 4.76 -6.23
CA SER A 54 16.27 3.32 -6.32
C SER A 54 15.15 2.47 -6.96
N GLY A 55 13.99 3.06 -7.26
CA GLY A 55 12.86 2.36 -7.89
C GLY A 55 11.73 1.94 -6.95
N LYS A 56 11.76 2.32 -5.66
CA LYS A 56 10.72 1.96 -4.65
C LYS A 56 9.29 2.29 -5.10
N THR A 57 9.03 3.56 -5.38
CA THR A 57 7.71 4.02 -5.83
C THR A 57 7.30 3.38 -7.15
N THR A 58 8.24 3.15 -8.07
CA THR A 58 7.99 2.43 -9.32
C THR A 58 7.54 0.99 -9.05
N LEU A 59 8.25 0.29 -8.17
CA LEU A 59 7.89 -1.07 -7.77
C LEU A 59 6.53 -1.10 -7.09
N LEU A 60 6.29 -0.18 -6.14
CA LEU A 60 5.00 -0.07 -5.45
C LEU A 60 3.84 0.20 -6.42
N CYS A 61 4.03 1.09 -7.39
CA CYS A 61 3.02 1.36 -8.43
C CYS A 61 2.75 0.15 -9.34
N ILE A 62 3.77 -0.65 -9.65
CA ILE A 62 3.60 -1.88 -10.42
C ILE A 62 2.80 -2.89 -9.60
N LEU A 63 3.19 -3.17 -8.36
CA LEU A 63 2.48 -4.07 -7.47
C LEU A 63 1.05 -3.63 -7.19
N GLY A 64 0.83 -2.32 -7.14
CA GLY A 64 -0.50 -1.69 -7.03
C GLY A 64 -1.32 -1.68 -8.32
N CYS A 65 -0.84 -2.30 -9.40
CA CYS A 65 -1.49 -2.30 -10.72
C CYS A 65 -1.77 -0.88 -11.27
N LEU A 66 -1.02 0.12 -10.83
CA LEU A 66 -1.07 1.51 -11.34
C LEU A 66 -0.15 1.69 -12.54
N LEU A 67 0.90 0.88 -12.61
CA LEU A 67 1.90 0.91 -13.66
C LEU A 67 2.11 -0.52 -14.18
N THR A 68 2.19 -0.68 -15.50
CA THR A 68 2.48 -1.98 -16.11
C THR A 68 3.99 -2.22 -16.11
N PRO A 69 4.47 -3.40 -15.66
CA PRO A 69 5.87 -3.77 -15.80
C PRO A 69 6.24 -3.95 -17.28
N THR A 70 7.53 -3.85 -17.61
CA THR A 70 8.04 -4.18 -18.96
C THR A 70 8.03 -5.69 -19.16
N THR A 71 8.50 -6.45 -18.15
CA THR A 71 8.39 -7.92 -18.10
C THR A 71 8.09 -8.37 -16.67
N GLY A 72 7.80 -9.65 -16.51
CA GLY A 72 7.45 -10.23 -15.22
C GLY A 72 5.95 -10.30 -15.00
N ARG A 73 5.55 -10.73 -13.82
CA ARG A 73 4.14 -10.91 -13.46
C ARG A 73 3.87 -10.57 -12.01
N ILE A 74 2.64 -10.15 -11.74
CA ILE A 74 2.12 -9.90 -10.39
C ILE A 74 1.11 -11.00 -10.07
N VAL A 75 1.09 -11.47 -8.83
CA VAL A 75 0.06 -12.37 -8.31
C VAL A 75 -0.58 -11.70 -7.09
N ILE A 76 -1.89 -11.63 -7.05
CA ILE A 76 -2.67 -11.09 -5.93
C ILE A 76 -3.76 -12.06 -5.59
N ASP A 77 -3.88 -12.46 -4.32
CA ASP A 77 -4.82 -13.48 -3.85
C ASP A 77 -4.78 -14.77 -4.71
N GLY A 78 -3.56 -15.21 -5.09
CA GLY A 78 -3.33 -16.38 -5.95
C GLY A 78 -3.67 -16.18 -7.44
N GLN A 79 -4.23 -15.03 -7.82
CA GLN A 79 -4.56 -14.73 -9.20
C GLN A 79 -3.40 -14.06 -9.93
N VAL A 80 -2.98 -14.62 -11.05
CA VAL A 80 -1.96 -14.01 -11.90
C VAL A 80 -2.55 -12.78 -12.61
N ILE A 81 -1.96 -11.63 -12.30
CA ILE A 81 -2.27 -10.34 -12.91
C ILE A 81 -1.10 -10.01 -13.86
N THR A 82 -1.20 -10.47 -15.07
CA THR A 82 -0.27 -10.07 -16.15
C THR A 82 -0.71 -8.73 -16.74
N ALA A 83 0.18 -8.10 -17.52
CA ALA A 83 -0.13 -6.95 -18.35
C ALA A 83 -1.36 -7.27 -19.23
N GLY A 84 -2.51 -7.07 -18.65
CA GLY A 84 -3.79 -7.46 -19.21
C GLY A 84 -4.62 -6.24 -19.57
N ARG A 85 -5.87 -6.50 -19.90
CA ARG A 85 -6.84 -5.44 -20.21
C ARG A 85 -6.94 -4.44 -19.05
N PRO A 86 -6.92 -3.12 -19.32
CA PRO A 86 -6.98 -2.07 -18.29
C PRO A 86 -8.14 -2.24 -17.30
N GLU A 87 -9.27 -2.79 -17.77
CA GLU A 87 -10.46 -3.06 -16.95
C GLU A 87 -10.16 -4.07 -15.84
N ARG A 88 -9.41 -5.13 -16.14
CA ARG A 88 -9.03 -6.14 -15.15
C ARG A 88 -8.13 -5.56 -14.07
N LEU A 89 -7.15 -4.74 -14.46
CA LEU A 89 -6.27 -4.05 -13.50
C LEU A 89 -7.07 -3.11 -12.58
N ARG A 90 -8.05 -2.39 -13.14
CA ARG A 90 -8.95 -1.52 -12.35
C ARG A 90 -9.77 -2.32 -11.35
N ASP A 91 -10.31 -3.48 -11.76
CA ASP A 91 -11.12 -4.33 -10.88
C ASP A 91 -10.28 -4.92 -9.74
N VAL A 92 -9.06 -5.35 -10.01
CA VAL A 92 -8.13 -5.82 -8.99
C VAL A 92 -7.82 -4.71 -7.99
N ARG A 93 -7.44 -3.52 -8.45
CA ARG A 93 -7.20 -2.36 -7.56
C ARG A 93 -8.39 -2.09 -6.66
N ARG A 94 -9.59 -2.09 -7.24
CA ARG A 94 -10.82 -1.79 -6.52
C ARG A 94 -11.13 -2.82 -5.44
N ARG A 95 -10.89 -4.11 -5.70
CA ARG A 95 -11.28 -5.21 -4.80
C ARG A 95 -10.24 -5.57 -3.77
N SER A 96 -8.97 -5.58 -4.18
CA SER A 96 -7.91 -6.21 -3.40
C SER A 96 -6.87 -5.23 -2.86
N ILE A 97 -6.81 -3.97 -3.33
CA ILE A 97 -5.73 -3.05 -2.98
C ILE A 97 -6.25 -1.82 -2.26
N GLY A 98 -5.63 -1.49 -1.12
CA GLY A 98 -5.65 -0.18 -0.50
C GLY A 98 -4.32 0.53 -0.79
N PHE A 99 -4.36 1.79 -1.18
CA PHE A 99 -3.15 2.54 -1.52
C PHE A 99 -3.06 3.83 -0.72
N VAL A 100 -1.94 4.02 -0.02
CA VAL A 100 -1.56 5.27 0.64
C VAL A 100 -0.47 5.92 -0.19
N PHE A 101 -0.74 7.10 -0.72
CA PHE A 101 0.21 7.87 -1.53
C PHE A 101 0.98 8.86 -0.67
N GLN A 102 2.21 9.15 -1.03
CA GLN A 102 3.04 10.18 -0.42
C GLN A 102 2.36 11.57 -0.46
N GLN A 103 1.76 11.90 -1.60
CA GLN A 103 0.87 13.07 -1.73
C GLN A 103 -0.56 12.61 -1.49
N PHE A 104 -1.14 12.89 -0.38
CA PHE A 104 -2.44 12.44 0.15
C PHE A 104 -3.51 12.05 -0.89
N ASN A 105 -3.54 12.67 -2.07
CA ASN A 105 -4.50 12.46 -3.17
C ASN A 105 -5.96 12.50 -2.69
N LEU A 106 -6.27 13.46 -1.80
CA LEU A 106 -7.63 13.71 -1.32
C LEU A 106 -8.38 14.61 -2.30
N PHE A 107 -9.67 14.37 -2.43
CA PHE A 107 -10.57 15.26 -3.16
C PHE A 107 -10.82 16.50 -2.30
N ALA A 108 -10.33 17.66 -2.74
CA ALA A 108 -10.39 18.91 -1.99
C ALA A 108 -11.83 19.43 -1.73
N SER A 109 -12.76 19.06 -2.60
CA SER A 109 -14.19 19.43 -2.50
C SER A 109 -14.99 18.55 -1.54
N LEU A 110 -14.46 17.37 -1.18
CA LEU A 110 -15.12 16.39 -0.31
C LEU A 110 -14.62 16.52 1.13
N THR A 111 -15.49 16.23 2.10
CA THR A 111 -15.12 16.13 3.51
C THR A 111 -14.22 14.90 3.77
N ALA A 112 -13.69 14.75 4.97
CA ALA A 112 -12.92 13.56 5.36
C ALA A 112 -13.75 12.29 5.19
N SER A 113 -14.98 12.29 5.70
CA SER A 113 -15.91 11.17 5.58
C SER A 113 -16.26 10.87 4.12
N GLU A 114 -16.55 11.89 3.32
CA GLU A 114 -16.87 11.72 1.90
C GLU A 114 -15.67 11.18 1.09
N ASN A 115 -14.43 11.56 1.41
CA ASN A 115 -13.23 11.01 0.79
C ASN A 115 -13.12 9.49 1.02
N VAL A 116 -13.42 9.02 2.23
CA VAL A 116 -13.44 7.59 2.55
C VAL A 116 -14.62 6.89 1.89
N GLN A 117 -15.83 7.46 1.99
CA GLN A 117 -17.03 6.90 1.39
C GLN A 117 -16.93 6.80 -0.13
N TYR A 118 -16.25 7.75 -0.79
CA TYR A 118 -16.02 7.67 -2.23
C TYR A 118 -15.23 6.41 -2.62
N ALA A 119 -14.17 6.08 -1.88
CA ALA A 119 -13.42 4.85 -2.12
C ALA A 119 -14.26 3.59 -1.85
N LEU A 120 -15.08 3.61 -0.79
CA LEU A 120 -16.01 2.52 -0.49
C LEU A 120 -17.08 2.34 -1.58
N ASN A 121 -17.60 3.45 -2.12
CA ASN A 121 -18.58 3.43 -3.21
C ASN A 121 -17.99 2.78 -4.48
N LEU A 122 -16.72 3.04 -4.78
CA LEU A 122 -16.02 2.35 -5.88
C LEU A 122 -15.89 0.85 -5.63
N LYS A 123 -15.77 0.43 -4.36
CA LYS A 123 -15.77 -0.99 -3.94
C LYS A 123 -17.17 -1.62 -3.88
N GLY A 124 -18.21 -0.87 -4.22
CA GLY A 124 -19.61 -1.33 -4.22
C GLY A 124 -20.35 -1.18 -2.89
N TRP A 125 -19.72 -0.59 -1.87
CA TRP A 125 -20.39 -0.29 -0.60
C TRP A 125 -21.11 1.05 -0.72
N ARG A 126 -22.37 1.13 -0.25
CA ARG A 126 -23.21 2.32 -0.40
C ARG A 126 -24.06 2.59 0.87
N GLY A 127 -24.57 3.81 0.98
CA GLY A 127 -25.50 4.21 2.02
C GLY A 127 -24.94 4.01 3.43
N LEU A 128 -25.75 3.47 4.32
CA LEU A 128 -25.39 3.27 5.73
C LEU A 128 -24.17 2.37 5.93
N LYS A 129 -23.95 1.38 5.05
CA LYS A 129 -22.77 0.50 5.14
C LYS A 129 -21.49 1.28 4.90
N ALA A 130 -21.43 2.11 3.86
CA ALA A 130 -20.27 2.94 3.56
C ALA A 130 -20.03 3.98 4.66
N ARG A 131 -21.11 4.58 5.20
CA ARG A 131 -21.01 5.57 6.27
C ARG A 131 -20.44 4.98 7.56
N ARG A 132 -20.99 3.86 8.03
CA ARG A 132 -20.50 3.17 9.24
C ARG A 132 -19.02 2.77 9.14
N GLU A 133 -18.61 2.26 8.00
CA GLU A 133 -17.21 1.91 7.77
C GLU A 133 -16.32 3.15 7.71
N SER A 134 -16.78 4.23 7.07
CA SER A 134 -16.08 5.51 7.07
C SER A 134 -15.88 6.05 8.48
N ASP A 135 -16.94 6.04 9.31
CA ASP A 135 -16.86 6.47 10.69
C ASP A 135 -15.86 5.60 11.47
N ARG A 136 -15.93 4.26 11.35
CA ARG A 136 -15.02 3.32 12.01
C ARG A 136 -13.54 3.59 11.70
N VAL A 137 -13.20 3.77 10.43
CA VAL A 137 -11.78 3.97 10.05
C VAL A 137 -11.29 5.38 10.39
N LEU A 138 -12.17 6.40 10.37
CA LEU A 138 -11.82 7.75 10.81
C LEU A 138 -11.62 7.81 12.33
N ASP A 139 -12.44 7.12 13.12
CA ASP A 139 -12.26 6.98 14.55
C ASP A 139 -10.92 6.28 14.86
N ALA A 140 -10.59 5.20 14.15
CA ALA A 140 -9.35 4.43 14.33
C ALA A 140 -8.09 5.27 14.06
N VAL A 141 -8.14 6.26 13.17
CA VAL A 141 -7.02 7.20 12.93
C VAL A 141 -7.12 8.48 13.80
N GLY A 142 -8.03 8.52 14.78
CA GLY A 142 -8.21 9.66 15.70
C GLY A 142 -8.76 10.93 15.02
N LEU A 143 -9.66 10.76 14.06
CA LEU A 143 -10.30 11.87 13.31
C LEU A 143 -11.83 11.81 13.31
N GLY A 144 -12.45 11.14 14.28
CA GLY A 144 -13.90 11.03 14.37
C GLY A 144 -14.61 12.39 14.55
N ASP A 145 -14.00 13.31 15.28
CA ASP A 145 -14.47 14.69 15.48
C ASP A 145 -14.21 15.60 14.27
N ARG A 146 -13.47 15.15 13.27
CA ARG A 146 -13.06 15.90 12.07
C ARG A 146 -13.65 15.36 10.77
N LYS A 147 -14.58 14.42 10.84
CA LYS A 147 -15.15 13.73 9.67
C LYS A 147 -15.87 14.66 8.68
N ASP A 148 -16.40 15.78 9.14
CA ASP A 148 -17.12 16.75 8.32
C ASP A 148 -16.22 17.90 7.81
N PHE A 149 -14.92 17.89 8.16
CA PHE A 149 -13.96 18.90 7.70
C PHE A 149 -13.46 18.56 6.29
N ARG A 150 -13.16 19.60 5.51
CA ARG A 150 -12.54 19.46 4.19
C ARG A 150 -11.02 19.47 4.31
N PRO A 151 -10.29 18.90 3.33
CA PRO A 151 -8.82 18.85 3.36
C PRO A 151 -8.13 20.20 3.57
N ARG A 152 -8.71 21.29 3.07
CA ARG A 152 -8.17 22.65 3.24
C ARG A 152 -8.19 23.13 4.70
N ASP A 153 -9.10 22.60 5.52
CA ASP A 153 -9.32 23.00 6.91
C ASP A 153 -8.54 22.08 7.88
N LEU A 154 -7.67 21.20 7.34
CA LEU A 154 -6.95 20.18 8.07
C LEU A 154 -5.43 20.33 7.92
N SER A 155 -4.69 19.96 8.96
CA SER A 155 -3.22 19.91 8.92
C SER A 155 -2.70 18.85 7.94
N GLY A 156 -1.42 18.91 7.58
CA GLY A 156 -0.76 17.90 6.75
C GLY A 156 -0.90 16.48 7.34
N GLY A 157 -0.65 16.36 8.65
CA GLY A 157 -0.78 15.09 9.36
C GLY A 157 -2.22 14.56 9.40
N GLN A 158 -3.22 15.45 9.58
CA GLN A 158 -4.62 15.03 9.52
C GLN A 158 -5.01 14.56 8.12
N ARG A 159 -4.56 15.23 7.07
CA ARG A 159 -4.77 14.80 5.68
C ARG A 159 -4.13 13.43 5.41
N GLN A 160 -2.93 13.18 5.92
CA GLN A 160 -2.29 11.88 5.80
C GLN A 160 -3.09 10.79 6.50
N ARG A 161 -3.58 11.03 7.71
CA ARG A 161 -4.42 10.07 8.44
C ARG A 161 -5.74 9.78 7.72
N ILE A 162 -6.35 10.74 7.02
CA ILE A 162 -7.51 10.48 6.15
C ILE A 162 -7.12 9.60 4.96
N ALA A 163 -5.96 9.84 4.33
CA ALA A 163 -5.48 9.00 3.23
C ALA A 163 -5.24 7.55 3.68
N VAL A 164 -4.72 7.36 4.89
CA VAL A 164 -4.59 6.04 5.53
C VAL A 164 -5.97 5.42 5.78
N ALA A 165 -6.90 6.13 6.41
CA ALA A 165 -8.26 5.66 6.64
C ALA A 165 -8.95 5.22 5.34
N ARG A 166 -8.80 6.01 4.26
CA ARG A 166 -9.34 5.69 2.94
C ARG A 166 -8.74 4.40 2.37
N ALA A 167 -7.45 4.16 2.55
CA ALA A 167 -6.78 2.94 2.08
C ALA A 167 -7.24 1.71 2.85
N LEU A 168 -7.45 1.85 4.16
CA LEU A 168 -7.87 0.79 5.05
C LEU A 168 -9.36 0.45 4.95
N ALA A 169 -10.17 1.37 4.43
CA ALA A 169 -11.62 1.20 4.33
C ALA A 169 -12.01 0.06 3.36
N GLY A 170 -12.87 -0.85 3.85
CA GLY A 170 -13.40 -1.98 3.08
C GLY A 170 -12.42 -3.14 2.88
N PRO A 171 -12.76 -4.11 2.02
CA PRO A 171 -12.12 -5.42 1.96
C PRO A 171 -10.86 -5.43 1.06
N ALA A 172 -9.83 -4.65 1.40
CA ALA A 172 -8.54 -4.77 0.72
C ALA A 172 -7.71 -5.89 1.35
N SER A 173 -7.23 -6.85 0.57
CA SER A 173 -6.32 -7.91 1.04
C SER A 173 -4.88 -7.45 1.13
N VAL A 174 -4.52 -6.40 0.37
CA VAL A 174 -3.17 -5.81 0.34
C VAL A 174 -3.25 -4.31 0.57
N ILE A 175 -2.40 -3.80 1.44
CA ILE A 175 -2.17 -2.36 1.63
C ILE A 175 -0.76 -2.01 1.13
N LEU A 176 -0.70 -1.05 0.22
CA LEU A 176 0.53 -0.51 -0.32
C LEU A 176 0.67 0.94 0.15
N ALA A 177 1.74 1.25 0.86
CA ALA A 177 1.93 2.57 1.43
C ALA A 177 3.27 3.18 0.98
N ASP A 178 3.21 4.37 0.39
CA ASP A 178 4.37 5.16 -0.01
C ASP A 178 4.56 6.30 1.00
N GLU A 179 5.58 6.21 1.85
CA GLU A 179 5.93 7.16 2.91
C GLU A 179 4.74 7.56 3.81
N PRO A 180 4.04 6.58 4.44
CA PRO A 180 2.78 6.85 5.14
C PRO A 180 2.94 7.72 6.39
N THR A 181 4.15 7.82 6.96
CA THR A 181 4.46 8.60 8.17
C THR A 181 5.23 9.89 7.87
N GLY A 182 5.69 10.11 6.63
CA GLY A 182 6.60 11.20 6.27
C GLY A 182 6.09 12.63 6.54
N ASN A 183 4.78 12.81 6.72
CA ASN A 183 4.16 14.10 7.04
C ASN A 183 3.50 14.12 8.42
N LEU A 184 3.82 13.16 9.29
CA LEU A 184 3.26 13.01 10.63
C LEU A 184 4.28 13.43 11.69
N ASP A 185 3.78 13.98 12.79
CA ASP A 185 4.54 14.01 14.03
C ASP A 185 4.68 12.59 14.59
N SER A 186 5.64 12.40 15.50
CA SER A 186 5.99 11.07 16.02
C SER A 186 4.81 10.35 16.66
N GLU A 187 3.91 11.05 17.35
CA GLU A 187 2.76 10.42 18.01
C GLU A 187 1.71 9.97 16.97
N SER A 188 1.40 10.83 15.99
CA SER A 188 0.52 10.47 14.87
C SER A 188 1.10 9.33 14.04
N GLY A 189 2.42 9.30 13.85
CA GLY A 189 3.12 8.22 13.17
C GLY A 189 2.94 6.87 13.88
N LYS A 190 3.13 6.84 15.21
CA LYS A 190 2.91 5.63 16.02
C LYS A 190 1.48 5.11 15.92
N ILE A 191 0.48 6.00 15.97
CA ILE A 191 -0.95 5.62 15.83
C ILE A 191 -1.18 4.91 14.49
N VAL A 192 -0.69 5.47 13.39
CA VAL A 192 -0.84 4.89 12.05
C VAL A 192 -0.13 3.55 11.95
N LEU A 193 1.09 3.43 12.47
CA LEU A 193 1.86 2.18 12.43
C LEU A 193 1.22 1.08 13.30
N ALA A 194 0.71 1.43 14.48
CA ALA A 194 -0.02 0.50 15.31
C ALA A 194 -1.28 -0.02 14.61
N LEU A 195 -2.03 0.86 13.95
CA LEU A 195 -3.21 0.49 13.16
C LEU A 195 -2.85 -0.44 12.00
N PHE A 196 -1.78 -0.17 11.27
CA PHE A 196 -1.28 -1.07 10.22
C PHE A 196 -0.98 -2.45 10.77
N ARG A 197 -0.28 -2.52 11.91
CA ARG A 197 0.06 -3.79 12.57
C ARG A 197 -1.18 -4.54 13.04
N GLU A 198 -2.13 -3.84 13.64
CA GLU A 198 -3.41 -4.40 14.06
C GLU A 198 -4.15 -5.00 12.86
N MET A 199 -4.34 -4.26 11.79
CA MET A 199 -5.08 -4.71 10.61
C MET A 199 -4.39 -5.86 9.88
N ALA A 200 -3.04 -5.89 9.86
CA ALA A 200 -2.32 -7.05 9.35
C ALA A 200 -2.73 -8.30 10.13
N ARG A 201 -2.68 -8.25 11.45
CA ARG A 201 -2.93 -9.40 12.33
C ARG A 201 -4.41 -9.81 12.38
N THR A 202 -5.31 -8.85 12.61
CA THR A 202 -6.73 -9.14 12.86
C THR A 202 -7.53 -9.40 11.58
N GLU A 203 -7.18 -8.74 10.49
CA GLU A 203 -7.87 -8.87 9.21
C GLU A 203 -7.08 -9.67 8.17
N SER A 204 -5.93 -10.24 8.56
CA SER A 204 -5.04 -11.04 7.70
C SER A 204 -4.66 -10.31 6.40
N ARG A 205 -4.42 -9.00 6.47
CA ARG A 205 -3.98 -8.19 5.33
C ARG A 205 -2.47 -8.24 5.19
N GLY A 206 -1.96 -8.33 3.97
CA GLY A 206 -0.54 -8.11 3.70
C GLY A 206 -0.26 -6.62 3.52
N LEU A 207 0.82 -6.11 4.12
CA LEU A 207 1.23 -4.72 4.01
C LEU A 207 2.63 -4.62 3.42
N LEU A 208 2.80 -3.74 2.43
CA LEU A 208 4.11 -3.31 1.92
C LEU A 208 4.24 -1.81 2.12
N ILE A 209 5.20 -1.39 2.95
CA ILE A 209 5.43 0.01 3.30
C ILE A 209 6.78 0.43 2.72
N VAL A 210 6.77 1.36 1.78
CA VAL A 210 7.96 2.05 1.30
C VAL A 210 8.25 3.22 2.21
N THR A 211 9.45 3.29 2.77
CA THR A 211 9.80 4.34 3.72
C THR A 211 11.31 4.49 3.92
N HIS A 212 11.69 5.63 4.47
CA HIS A 212 12.99 5.88 5.09
C HIS A 212 12.86 6.17 6.59
N ASP A 213 11.64 6.10 7.14
CA ASP A 213 11.35 6.33 8.56
C ASP A 213 11.74 5.09 9.39
N PRO A 214 12.71 5.19 10.31
CA PRO A 214 13.13 4.07 11.14
C PRO A 214 12.02 3.53 12.06
N LEU A 215 10.99 4.32 12.36
CA LEU A 215 9.85 3.86 13.16
C LEU A 215 9.11 2.68 12.49
N VAL A 216 9.10 2.59 11.17
CA VAL A 216 8.43 1.49 10.45
C VAL A 216 9.09 0.15 10.74
N ARG A 217 10.40 0.11 11.00
CA ARG A 217 11.11 -1.13 11.37
C ARG A 217 10.56 -1.77 12.63
N SER A 218 10.05 -0.97 13.58
CA SER A 218 9.50 -1.49 14.84
C SER A 218 8.21 -2.28 14.67
N VAL A 219 7.51 -2.11 13.55
CA VAL A 219 6.26 -2.81 13.25
C VAL A 219 6.38 -3.79 12.08
N ALA A 220 7.49 -3.76 11.33
CA ALA A 220 7.74 -4.65 10.22
C ALA A 220 8.16 -6.04 10.71
N ASP A 221 7.63 -7.07 10.05
CA ASP A 221 8.06 -8.45 10.26
C ASP A 221 9.33 -8.74 9.46
N ARG A 222 9.51 -8.01 8.36
CA ARG A 222 10.65 -8.15 7.45
C ARG A 222 10.99 -6.82 6.80
N VAL A 223 12.29 -6.55 6.68
CA VAL A 223 12.83 -5.38 5.98
C VAL A 223 13.55 -5.83 4.73
N MET A 224 13.24 -5.21 3.62
CA MET A 224 13.88 -5.43 2.32
C MET A 224 14.55 -4.14 1.86
N THR A 225 15.66 -4.24 1.17
CA THR A 225 16.35 -3.07 0.62
C THR A 225 16.36 -3.15 -0.91
N ILE A 226 16.06 -2.02 -1.57
CA ILE A 226 16.22 -1.90 -3.02
C ILE A 226 17.29 -0.85 -3.33
N ARG A 227 18.26 -1.23 -4.17
CA ARG A 227 19.31 -0.35 -4.71
C ARG A 227 19.42 -0.56 -6.19
N ASP A 228 19.49 0.53 -6.94
CA ASP A 228 19.65 0.52 -8.40
C ASP A 228 18.72 -0.47 -9.10
N GLY A 229 17.42 -0.45 -8.68
CA GLY A 229 16.39 -1.30 -9.25
C GLY A 229 16.51 -2.80 -8.94
N ARG A 230 17.33 -3.20 -7.97
CA ARG A 230 17.51 -4.59 -7.53
C ARG A 230 17.21 -4.72 -6.05
N LEU A 231 16.54 -5.82 -5.67
CA LEU A 231 16.39 -6.15 -4.25
C LEU A 231 17.68 -6.79 -3.74
N THR A 232 18.12 -6.29 -2.60
CA THR A 232 19.13 -6.95 -1.77
C THR A 232 18.41 -7.46 -0.52
N HIS A 233 18.62 -8.72 -0.18
CA HIS A 233 18.15 -9.22 1.12
C HIS A 233 18.99 -8.53 2.18
N GLY A 234 18.35 -7.77 3.07
CA GLY A 234 18.99 -7.28 4.28
C GLY A 234 19.40 -8.50 5.11
N GLU A 235 20.64 -8.52 5.56
CA GLU A 235 21.03 -9.38 6.68
C GLU A 235 20.15 -8.98 7.88
N ALA A 236 19.55 -9.99 8.51
CA ALA A 236 18.71 -9.86 9.70
C ALA A 236 19.54 -9.36 10.90
#